data_19113588134c0ce7b95436433504c305
#
_entry.id   19113588134c0ce7b95436433504c305
#
_cell.length_a   1.000
_cell.length_b   1.000
_cell.length_c   1.000
_cell.angle_alpha   90.00
_cell.angle_beta   90.00
_cell.angle_gamma   90.00
#
_symmetry.space_group_name_H-M   'P 1'
#
loop_
_entity.id
_entity.type
_entity.pdbx_description
1 polymer ?
#
loop_
_entity_poly.entity_id
_entity_poly.type
_entity_poly.pdbx_seq_one_letter_code
_entity_poly.pdbx_strand_id
1 'polypeptide(L)' 'MKQQVPVSTIMTQNIIKLNLTDDLTKAESLFKMHKIRHIPVVNGSRIIGMLSYTDLLR' A
#
# COMPACT_ATOMS: atom_id res chain seq x y z
N MET A 1 -25.06 -2.35 9.36
CA MET A 1 -23.84 -1.62 8.97
C MET A 1 -23.81 -0.25 9.65
N LYS A 2 -22.65 0.14 10.13
CA LYS A 2 -22.47 1.40 10.86
C LYS A 2 -22.28 2.55 9.88
N GLN A 3 -23.37 3.12 9.41
CA GLN A 3 -23.34 4.09 8.32
C GLN A 3 -22.82 5.47 8.71
N GLN A 4 -22.87 5.80 10.00
CA GLN A 4 -22.48 7.12 10.47
C GLN A 4 -21.11 7.14 11.13
N VAL A 5 -20.39 6.03 11.09
CA VAL A 5 -19.06 5.94 11.66
C VAL A 5 -18.05 6.50 10.65
N PRO A 6 -17.19 7.43 11.05
CA PRO A 6 -16.15 7.94 10.15
C PRO A 6 -15.25 6.82 9.66
N VAL A 7 -14.82 6.91 8.40
CA VAL A 7 -13.94 5.92 7.82
C VAL A 7 -12.66 5.75 8.65
N SER A 8 -12.17 6.83 9.23
CA SER A 8 -10.97 6.80 10.06
C SER A 8 -11.05 5.87 11.26
N THR A 9 -12.27 5.53 11.73
CA THR A 9 -12.42 4.61 12.85
C THR A 9 -12.32 3.14 12.46
N ILE A 10 -12.49 2.82 11.20
CA ILE A 10 -12.48 1.43 10.73
C ILE A 10 -11.32 1.13 9.77
N MET A 11 -10.57 2.12 9.35
CA MET A 11 -9.44 1.90 8.45
C MET A 11 -8.17 1.59 9.24
N THR A 12 -7.24 0.90 8.60
CA THR A 12 -5.93 0.66 9.16
C THR A 12 -5.14 1.96 9.17
N GLN A 13 -4.61 2.34 10.35
CA GLN A 13 -3.89 3.60 10.48
C GLN A 13 -2.44 3.54 10.03
N ASN A 14 -1.83 2.37 10.13
CA ASN A 14 -0.46 2.16 9.65
C ASN A 14 -0.49 1.64 8.23
N ILE A 15 -0.58 2.56 7.27
CA ILE A 15 -0.67 2.20 5.87
C ILE A 15 0.70 1.83 5.34
N ILE A 16 0.80 0.65 4.74
CA ILE A 16 1.99 0.22 4.03
C ILE A 16 2.01 0.92 2.68
N LYS A 17 3.10 1.62 2.41
CA LYS A 17 3.23 2.38 1.16
C LYS A 17 4.66 2.31 0.65
N LEU A 18 4.82 2.55 -0.65
CA LEU A 18 6.13 2.65 -1.29
C LEU A 18 6.32 4.06 -1.82
N ASN A 19 7.53 4.56 -1.67
CA ASN A 19 7.92 5.80 -2.35
C ASN A 19 8.29 5.49 -3.80
N LEU A 20 8.08 6.45 -4.67
CA LEU A 20 8.39 6.30 -6.09
C LEU A 20 9.85 5.86 -6.33
N THR A 21 10.75 6.28 -5.44
CA THR A 21 12.18 5.99 -5.56
C THR A 21 12.61 4.69 -4.88
N ASP A 22 11.70 3.99 -4.21
CA ASP A 22 12.01 2.71 -3.60
C ASP A 22 12.21 1.63 -4.67
N ASP A 23 13.02 0.62 -4.36
CA ASP A 23 13.30 -0.44 -5.33
C ASP A 23 12.35 -1.63 -5.17
N LEU A 24 12.46 -2.57 -6.11
CA LEU A 24 11.60 -3.75 -6.13
C LEU A 24 11.90 -4.70 -4.97
N THR A 25 13.12 -4.67 -4.44
CA THR A 25 13.46 -5.49 -3.28
C THR A 25 12.63 -5.10 -2.08
N LYS A 26 12.46 -3.80 -1.86
CA LYS A 26 11.61 -3.31 -0.77
C LYS A 26 10.16 -3.69 -1.00
N ALA A 27 9.67 -3.57 -2.23
CA ALA A 27 8.31 -3.95 -2.57
C ALA A 27 8.05 -5.43 -2.26
N GLU A 28 8.96 -6.29 -2.67
CA GLU A 28 8.84 -7.72 -2.42
C GLU A 28 8.79 -8.03 -0.93
N SER A 29 9.66 -7.39 -0.16
CA SER A 29 9.68 -7.57 1.29
C SER A 29 8.36 -7.17 1.94
N LEU A 30 7.77 -6.05 1.50
CA LEU A 30 6.51 -5.58 2.05
C LEU A 30 5.37 -6.53 1.73
N PHE A 31 5.31 -7.05 0.51
CA PHE A 31 4.29 -8.02 0.14
C PHE A 31 4.37 -9.28 0.98
N LYS A 32 5.59 -9.79 1.19
CA LYS A 32 5.79 -11.02 1.97
C LYS A 32 5.53 -10.80 3.46
N MET A 33 6.01 -9.69 3.99
CA MET A 33 5.92 -9.41 5.42
C MET A 33 4.48 -9.17 5.87
N HIS A 34 3.70 -8.48 5.06
CA HIS A 34 2.36 -8.06 5.43
C HIS A 34 1.26 -8.87 4.77
N LYS A 35 1.61 -9.82 3.92
CA LYS A 35 0.64 -10.69 3.22
C LYS A 35 -0.43 -9.91 2.48
N ILE A 36 -0.03 -8.81 1.87
CA ILE A 36 -0.92 -7.95 1.09
C ILE A 36 -0.65 -8.15 -0.39
N ARG A 37 -1.58 -7.71 -1.22
CA ARG A 37 -1.47 -7.89 -2.67
C ARG A 37 -1.31 -6.59 -3.43
N HIS A 38 -1.56 -5.47 -2.77
CA HIS A 38 -1.47 -4.15 -3.40
C HIS A 38 -0.82 -3.18 -2.44
N ILE A 39 0.06 -2.33 -2.97
CA ILE A 39 0.73 -1.30 -2.18
C ILE A 39 0.60 0.01 -2.95
N PRO A 40 0.08 1.07 -2.30
CA PRO A 40 0.07 2.39 -2.95
C PRO A 40 1.48 2.93 -3.11
N VAL A 41 1.75 3.51 -4.25
CA VAL A 41 3.02 4.17 -4.54
C VAL A 41 2.81 5.66 -4.42
N VAL A 42 3.65 6.31 -3.63
CA VAL A 42 3.52 7.74 -3.34
C VAL A 42 4.74 8.51 -3.79
N ASN A 43 4.53 9.79 -4.06
CA ASN A 43 5.59 10.75 -4.28
C ASN A 43 5.35 11.89 -3.30
N GLY A 44 6.11 11.90 -2.22
CA GLY A 44 5.84 12.79 -1.11
C GLY A 44 4.53 12.41 -0.43
N SER A 45 3.58 13.34 -0.37
CA SER A 45 2.26 13.09 0.22
C SER A 45 1.20 12.68 -0.80
N ARG A 46 1.61 12.47 -2.05
CA ARG A 46 0.70 12.26 -3.16
C ARG A 46 0.73 10.81 -3.62
N ILE A 47 -0.44 10.18 -3.70
CA ILE A 47 -0.55 8.83 -4.24
C ILE A 47 -0.54 8.94 -5.77
N ILE A 48 0.42 8.27 -6.41
CA ILE A 48 0.58 8.34 -7.86
C ILE A 48 0.22 7.04 -8.56
N GLY A 49 0.06 5.96 -7.82
CA GLY A 49 -0.30 4.69 -8.43
C GLY A 49 -0.45 3.59 -7.40
N MET A 50 -0.65 2.39 -7.90
CA MET A 50 -0.81 1.20 -7.08
C MET A 50 0.03 0.08 -7.70
N LEU A 51 0.88 -0.56 -6.90
CA LEU A 51 1.66 -1.70 -7.33
C LEU A 51 0.99 -2.98 -6.83
N SER A 52 0.71 -3.90 -7.73
CA SER A 52 0.18 -5.21 -7.34
C SER A 52 1.30 -6.24 -7.27
N TYR A 53 1.08 -7.28 -6.47
CA TYR A 53 2.03 -8.39 -6.39
C TYR A 53 2.21 -9.06 -7.76
N THR A 54 1.15 -9.12 -8.54
CA THR A 54 1.20 -9.66 -9.89
C THR A 54 2.12 -8.84 -10.81
N ASP A 55 2.08 -7.52 -10.66
CA ASP A 55 2.99 -6.65 -11.43
C ASP A 55 4.44 -6.94 -11.09
N LEU A 56 4.73 -7.21 -9.82
CA LEU A 56 6.08 -7.49 -9.37
C LEU A 56 6.63 -8.78 -9.98
N LEU A 57 5.76 -9.76 -10.22
CA LEU A 57 6.16 -11.07 -10.74
C LEU A 57 6.40 -11.11 -12.24
N ARG A 58 6.08 -10.06 -12.95
CA ARG A 58 6.28 -9.99 -14.39
C ARG A 58 7.68 -9.63 -14.79
#